data_099650841698c091bd7b08dea2ae2f6f
#
_entry.id   099650841698c091bd7b08dea2ae2f6f
#
_cell.length_a   1.000
_cell.length_b   1.000
_cell.length_c   1.000
_cell.angle_alpha   90.00
_cell.angle_beta   90.00
_cell.angle_gamma   90.00
#
_symmetry.space_group_name_H-M   'P 1'
#
loop_
_entity.id
_entity.type
_entity.pdbx_description
1 polymer ?
#
loop_
_entity_poly.entity_id
_entity_poly.type
_entity_poly.pdbx_seq_one_letter_code
_entity_poly.pdbx_strand_id
1 'polypeptide(L)'
;MEESDWSSDVCSSDLPDEVKDEGTTIELPPDLPARNRIISEQTAYIITNILCDAVQSGTGWRAKALGRPVAGKTGTSDESRDVWFVGYTPDVLCGVWVGYDDNMESLGKHDTGGTTACPIFTDFMQVAVSGRPHRDFRVPDGVVFSKIDAATGMPATEASENVRFEIYKGDAAPAQQEPQETPPQGPSEDQFLKENY
;
A
#
# COMPACT_ATOMS: atom_id res chain seq x y z
N MET A 1 22.67 -38.75 13.26
CA MET A 1 22.03 -37.61 12.61
C MET A 1 22.37 -36.44 13.50
N GLU A 2 23.42 -35.68 13.14
CA GLU A 2 23.83 -34.50 13.88
C GLU A 2 22.91 -33.36 13.43
N GLU A 3 22.23 -32.77 14.39
CA GLU A 3 21.51 -31.52 14.18
C GLU A 3 22.55 -30.43 13.92
N SER A 4 22.61 -29.94 12.69
CA SER A 4 23.43 -28.77 12.34
C SER A 4 22.78 -27.56 13.00
N ASP A 5 23.44 -27.07 14.04
CA ASP A 5 23.11 -25.80 14.71
C ASP A 5 23.47 -24.63 13.78
N TRP A 6 22.47 -24.06 13.11
CA TRP A 6 22.60 -22.92 12.20
C TRP A 6 22.56 -21.58 12.91
N SER A 7 22.63 -21.55 14.24
CA SER A 7 22.36 -20.32 15.00
C SER A 7 23.54 -19.49 15.44
N SER A 8 24.79 -19.90 15.20
CA SER A 8 25.92 -19.21 15.83
C SER A 8 27.09 -18.74 14.98
N ASP A 9 27.21 -19.11 13.70
CA ASP A 9 28.50 -18.90 13.05
C ASP A 9 28.57 -17.95 11.85
N VAL A 10 27.49 -17.28 11.46
CA VAL A 10 27.51 -16.43 10.24
C VAL A 10 27.52 -14.92 10.51
N CYS A 11 27.36 -14.47 11.74
CA CYS A 11 27.18 -13.03 11.98
C CYS A 11 28.21 -12.33 12.88
N SER A 12 29.22 -12.99 13.41
CA SER A 12 30.11 -12.32 14.38
C SER A 12 31.59 -12.27 14.06
N SER A 13 32.08 -12.99 13.05
CA SER A 13 33.51 -13.04 12.79
C SER A 13 34.04 -12.25 11.60
N ASP A 14 33.17 -11.79 10.71
CA ASP A 14 33.60 -11.11 9.47
C ASP A 14 33.26 -9.60 9.43
N LEU A 15 32.67 -9.06 10.47
CA LEU A 15 32.57 -7.61 10.62
C LEU A 15 33.85 -7.10 11.29
N PRO A 16 34.55 -6.12 10.70
CA PRO A 16 35.68 -5.49 11.36
C PRO A 16 35.22 -4.92 12.71
N ASP A 17 36.00 -5.21 13.75
CA ASP A 17 35.74 -4.87 15.15
C ASP A 17 35.60 -3.37 15.48
N GLU A 18 35.61 -2.51 14.51
CA GLU A 18 35.35 -1.07 14.66
C GLU A 18 34.59 -0.51 13.46
N VAL A 19 33.27 -0.74 13.40
CA VAL A 19 32.43 0.28 12.80
C VAL A 19 32.25 1.35 13.89
N LYS A 20 33.24 2.23 14.02
CA LYS A 20 33.04 3.51 14.67
C LYS A 20 31.96 4.19 13.87
N ASP A 21 30.84 4.43 14.52
CA ASP A 21 29.76 5.29 14.09
C ASP A 21 30.24 6.75 14.08
N GLU A 22 31.28 6.99 13.29
CA GLU A 22 31.54 8.32 12.78
C GLU A 22 30.43 8.54 11.78
N GLY A 23 29.42 9.31 12.19
CA GLY A 23 28.27 9.65 11.36
C GLY A 23 28.72 10.02 9.96
N THR A 24 28.83 9.03 9.10
CA THR A 24 29.18 9.21 7.69
C THR A 24 27.96 9.88 7.09
N THR A 25 27.94 11.21 7.16
CA THR A 25 27.04 12.00 6.33
C THR A 25 27.41 11.63 4.90
N ILE A 26 26.58 10.80 4.27
CA ILE A 26 26.70 10.54 2.84
C ILE A 26 26.39 11.88 2.19
N GLU A 27 27.45 12.64 1.86
CA GLU A 27 27.33 13.81 1.02
C GLU A 27 26.87 13.34 -0.35
N LEU A 28 25.62 13.61 -0.67
CA LEU A 28 25.10 13.39 -2.02
C LEU A 28 25.93 14.26 -2.98
N PRO A 29 26.33 13.72 -4.17
CA PRO A 29 27.04 14.51 -5.15
C PRO A 29 26.32 15.85 -5.38
N PRO A 30 27.06 16.98 -5.43
CA PRO A 30 26.45 18.32 -5.60
C PRO A 30 25.68 18.48 -6.92
N ASP A 31 25.93 17.62 -7.89
CA ASP A 31 25.35 17.64 -9.23
C ASP A 31 24.26 16.57 -9.45
N LEU A 32 23.44 16.27 -8.45
CA LEU A 32 22.24 15.50 -8.74
C LEU A 32 21.41 16.28 -9.75
N PRO A 33 21.08 15.69 -10.93
CA PRO A 33 20.28 16.38 -11.93
C PRO A 33 18.99 16.88 -11.30
N ALA A 34 18.56 18.09 -11.70
CA ALA A 34 17.33 18.67 -11.22
C ALA A 34 16.23 17.61 -11.21
N ARG A 35 15.60 17.39 -10.05
CA ARG A 35 14.57 16.35 -9.88
C ARG A 35 13.40 16.68 -10.80
N ASN A 36 13.38 16.06 -11.98
CA ASN A 36 12.26 16.18 -12.87
C ASN A 36 11.08 15.38 -12.30
N ARG A 37 9.94 16.02 -12.14
CA ARG A 37 8.72 15.33 -11.76
C ARG A 37 8.27 14.41 -12.91
N ILE A 38 8.24 13.10 -12.68
CA ILE A 38 7.85 12.10 -13.68
C ILE A 38 6.34 11.82 -13.64
N ILE A 39 5.75 11.82 -12.44
CA ILE A 39 4.32 11.60 -12.21
C ILE A 39 3.76 12.70 -11.32
N SER A 40 2.46 12.97 -11.43
CA SER A 40 1.80 13.93 -10.54
C SER A 40 1.72 13.42 -9.11
N GLU A 41 1.60 14.33 -8.13
CA GLU A 41 1.43 13.97 -6.72
C GLU A 41 0.16 13.14 -6.50
N GLN A 42 -0.91 13.49 -7.22
CA GLN A 42 -2.17 12.76 -7.17
C GLN A 42 -2.01 11.32 -7.64
N THR A 43 -1.29 11.10 -8.77
CA THR A 43 -1.01 9.76 -9.27
C THR A 43 -0.17 8.96 -8.27
N ALA A 44 0.88 9.57 -7.71
CA ALA A 44 1.72 8.94 -6.70
C ALA A 44 0.91 8.54 -5.46
N TYR A 45 0.02 9.42 -5.00
CA TYR A 45 -0.83 9.14 -3.85
C TYR A 45 -1.83 8.01 -4.10
N ILE A 46 -2.49 8.00 -5.27
CA ILE A 46 -3.45 6.94 -5.65
C ILE A 46 -2.74 5.58 -5.70
N ILE A 47 -1.56 5.50 -6.33
CA ILE A 47 -0.76 4.26 -6.35
C ILE A 47 -0.34 3.86 -4.93
N THR A 48 0.08 4.81 -4.10
CA THR A 48 0.44 4.53 -2.70
C THR A 48 -0.75 3.95 -1.94
N ASN A 49 -1.95 4.49 -2.13
CA ASN A 49 -3.16 3.97 -1.50
C ASN A 49 -3.47 2.53 -1.95
N ILE A 50 -3.40 2.24 -3.26
CA ILE A 50 -3.55 0.88 -3.79
C ILE A 50 -2.52 -0.08 -3.16
N LEU A 51 -1.28 0.38 -2.98
CA LEU A 51 -0.23 -0.42 -2.33
C LEU A 51 -0.46 -0.58 -0.82
N CYS A 52 -1.10 0.38 -0.16
CA CYS A 52 -1.57 0.22 1.22
C CYS A 52 -2.65 -0.86 1.31
N ASP A 53 -3.58 -0.91 0.37
CA ASP A 53 -4.61 -1.96 0.32
C ASP A 53 -3.99 -3.35 0.11
N ALA A 54 -2.95 -3.47 -0.70
CA ALA A 54 -2.21 -4.72 -0.88
C ALA A 54 -1.54 -5.21 0.43
N VAL A 55 -1.19 -4.29 1.33
CA VAL A 55 -0.74 -4.61 2.69
C VAL A 55 -1.94 -4.89 3.61
N GLN A 56 -3.00 -4.10 3.54
CA GLN A 56 -4.13 -4.24 4.47
C GLN A 56 -4.96 -5.52 4.23
N SER A 57 -5.17 -5.88 2.97
CA SER A 57 -6.08 -6.97 2.59
C SER A 57 -5.48 -7.97 1.62
N GLY A 58 -4.27 -7.69 1.09
CA GLY A 58 -3.62 -8.50 0.06
C GLY A 58 -2.45 -9.34 0.56
N THR A 59 -1.56 -9.67 -0.36
CA THR A 59 -0.42 -10.58 -0.15
C THR A 59 0.66 -10.03 0.78
N GLY A 60 0.67 -8.70 1.02
CA GLY A 60 1.63 -8.02 1.92
C GLY A 60 1.17 -7.92 3.38
N TRP A 61 0.12 -8.63 3.79
CA TRP A 61 -0.55 -8.44 5.08
C TRP A 61 0.36 -8.57 6.32
N ARG A 62 1.49 -9.27 6.21
CA ARG A 62 2.45 -9.41 7.31
C ARG A 62 3.08 -8.07 7.70
N ALA A 63 3.25 -7.15 6.75
CA ALA A 63 3.77 -5.81 7.02
C ALA A 63 2.85 -4.95 7.91
N LYS A 64 1.60 -5.36 8.14
CA LYS A 64 0.69 -4.72 9.12
C LYS A 64 1.24 -4.76 10.53
N ALA A 65 2.12 -5.71 10.85
CA ALA A 65 2.76 -5.80 12.16
C ALA A 65 3.60 -4.56 12.52
N LEU A 66 3.97 -3.71 11.54
CA LEU A 66 4.62 -2.42 11.79
C LEU A 66 3.73 -1.41 12.55
N GLY A 67 2.41 -1.63 12.58
CA GLY A 67 1.46 -0.78 13.31
C GLY A 67 1.39 0.67 12.81
N ARG A 68 1.83 0.94 11.57
CA ARG A 68 1.83 2.26 10.93
C ARG A 68 1.48 2.14 9.46
N PRO A 69 1.16 3.25 8.76
CA PRO A 69 0.91 3.23 7.33
C PRO A 69 2.10 2.68 6.56
N VAL A 70 1.84 1.62 5.79
CA VAL A 70 2.80 0.95 4.92
C VAL A 70 2.15 0.71 3.58
N ALA A 71 2.83 1.11 2.53
CA ALA A 71 2.53 0.76 1.15
C ALA A 71 3.53 -0.30 0.70
N GLY A 72 3.11 -1.34 -0.02
CA GLY A 72 4.05 -2.36 -0.48
C GLY A 72 3.45 -3.37 -1.42
N LYS A 73 4.34 -4.07 -2.13
CA LYS A 73 3.97 -5.09 -3.11
C LYS A 73 4.92 -6.28 -3.05
N THR A 74 4.33 -7.46 -3.10
CA THR A 74 5.05 -8.73 -3.27
C THR A 74 5.39 -8.97 -4.73
N GLY A 75 6.52 -9.59 -4.98
CA GLY A 75 6.88 -10.21 -6.26
C GLY A 75 7.24 -11.68 -6.03
N THR A 76 6.89 -12.53 -6.98
CA THR A 76 7.28 -13.95 -7.01
C THR A 76 7.47 -14.31 -8.46
N SER A 77 8.65 -14.78 -8.82
CA SER A 77 8.93 -15.28 -10.17
C SER A 77 8.32 -16.67 -10.38
N ASP A 78 8.32 -17.13 -11.62
CA ASP A 78 7.90 -18.47 -11.96
C ASP A 78 8.71 -19.50 -11.16
N GLU A 79 8.03 -20.56 -10.69
CA GLU A 79 8.61 -21.62 -9.86
C GLU A 79 9.22 -21.12 -8.53
N SER A 80 8.87 -19.91 -8.07
CA SER A 80 9.42 -19.31 -6.84
C SER A 80 10.95 -19.32 -6.79
N ARG A 81 11.61 -18.96 -7.88
CA ARG A 81 13.07 -18.83 -7.93
C ARG A 81 13.57 -17.55 -7.27
N ASP A 82 12.79 -16.49 -7.45
CA ASP A 82 13.01 -15.18 -6.85
C ASP A 82 11.76 -14.69 -6.17
N VAL A 83 11.90 -14.19 -4.97
CA VAL A 83 10.82 -13.56 -4.25
C VAL A 83 11.23 -12.16 -3.79
N TRP A 84 10.28 -11.22 -3.90
CA TRP A 84 10.47 -9.83 -3.60
C TRP A 84 9.42 -9.31 -2.66
N PHE A 85 9.80 -8.37 -1.84
CA PHE A 85 8.89 -7.42 -1.22
C PHE A 85 9.51 -6.04 -1.27
N VAL A 86 8.82 -5.11 -1.93
CA VAL A 86 9.20 -3.69 -1.92
C VAL A 86 8.10 -2.92 -1.22
N GLY A 87 8.48 -2.18 -0.18
CA GLY A 87 7.52 -1.43 0.60
C GLY A 87 8.13 -0.18 1.22
N TYR A 88 7.27 0.72 1.65
CA TYR A 88 7.69 1.98 2.24
C TYR A 88 6.66 2.54 3.22
N THR A 89 7.18 3.30 4.16
CA THR A 89 6.45 4.26 4.99
C THR A 89 6.67 5.68 4.42
N PRO A 90 6.05 6.73 4.95
CA PRO A 90 6.39 8.09 4.53
C PRO A 90 7.88 8.47 4.67
N ASP A 91 8.62 7.76 5.53
CA ASP A 91 9.99 8.12 5.90
C ASP A 91 11.06 7.17 5.36
N VAL A 92 10.73 5.89 5.13
CA VAL A 92 11.72 4.84 4.78
C VAL A 92 11.16 3.93 3.70
N LEU A 93 11.97 3.67 2.67
CA LEU A 93 11.71 2.66 1.64
C LEU A 93 12.71 1.53 1.81
N CYS A 94 12.23 0.29 1.70
CA CYS A 94 13.05 -0.91 1.72
C CYS A 94 12.58 -1.88 0.65
N GLY A 95 13.53 -2.52 -0.01
CA GLY A 95 13.31 -3.65 -0.90
C GLY A 95 14.04 -4.87 -0.37
N VAL A 96 13.37 -6.00 -0.35
CA VAL A 96 13.94 -7.31 0.02
C VAL A 96 13.82 -8.24 -1.16
N TRP A 97 14.92 -8.86 -1.49
CA TRP A 97 15.01 -9.92 -2.47
C TRP A 97 15.58 -11.17 -1.81
N VAL A 98 15.02 -12.31 -2.15
CA VAL A 98 15.54 -13.64 -1.77
C VAL A 98 15.53 -14.52 -3.00
N GLY A 99 16.66 -15.15 -3.29
CA GLY A 99 16.84 -16.03 -4.43
C GLY A 99 18.22 -16.65 -4.42
N TYR A 100 18.47 -17.60 -5.31
CA TYR A 100 19.79 -18.14 -5.56
C TYR A 100 20.50 -17.32 -6.63
N ASP A 101 21.82 -17.18 -6.53
CA ASP A 101 22.64 -16.35 -7.44
C ASP A 101 22.52 -16.78 -8.90
N ASP A 102 22.41 -18.06 -9.16
CA ASP A 102 22.32 -18.62 -10.52
C ASP A 102 20.90 -18.70 -11.07
N ASN A 103 19.89 -18.38 -10.24
CA ASN A 103 18.48 -18.46 -10.58
C ASN A 103 18.02 -19.80 -11.21
N MET A 104 18.72 -20.89 -10.91
CA MET A 104 18.42 -22.22 -11.44
C MET A 104 17.58 -23.05 -10.49
N GLU A 105 17.62 -22.75 -9.19
CA GLU A 105 16.93 -23.48 -8.15
C GLU A 105 15.68 -22.73 -7.66
N SER A 106 14.65 -23.50 -7.34
CA SER A 106 13.45 -22.96 -6.68
C SER A 106 13.69 -22.83 -5.18
N LEU A 107 13.26 -21.75 -4.58
CA LEU A 107 13.25 -21.57 -3.11
C LEU A 107 12.31 -22.56 -2.43
N GLY A 108 11.26 -23.00 -3.15
CA GLY A 108 10.29 -23.93 -2.64
C GLY A 108 8.86 -23.53 -3.04
N LYS A 109 7.99 -24.53 -3.11
CA LYS A 109 6.61 -24.34 -3.60
C LYS A 109 5.76 -23.35 -2.78
N HIS A 110 6.14 -23.11 -1.52
CA HIS A 110 5.42 -22.22 -0.61
C HIS A 110 6.13 -20.91 -0.35
N ASP A 111 7.32 -20.71 -0.96
CA ASP A 111 8.08 -19.50 -0.84
C ASP A 111 7.57 -18.47 -1.84
N THR A 112 7.06 -17.38 -1.29
CA THR A 112 6.51 -16.25 -2.04
C THR A 112 7.00 -14.95 -1.45
N GLY A 113 6.86 -13.85 -2.19
CA GLY A 113 7.16 -12.52 -1.65
C GLY A 113 6.45 -12.23 -0.32
N GLY A 114 5.23 -12.76 -0.14
CA GLY A 114 4.45 -12.56 1.08
C GLY A 114 4.86 -13.47 2.25
N THR A 115 5.37 -14.67 1.98
CA THR A 115 5.75 -15.63 3.03
C THR A 115 7.21 -15.53 3.42
N THR A 116 8.09 -15.14 2.51
CA THR A 116 9.54 -15.14 2.69
C THR A 116 10.12 -13.73 2.75
N ALA A 117 9.92 -12.89 1.73
CA ALA A 117 10.52 -11.55 1.70
C ALA A 117 9.80 -10.53 2.62
N CYS A 118 8.47 -10.60 2.73
CA CYS A 118 7.69 -9.66 3.55
C CYS A 118 8.00 -9.74 5.06
N PRO A 119 8.21 -10.90 5.70
CA PRO A 119 8.67 -10.97 7.08
C PRO A 119 10.02 -10.27 7.29
N ILE A 120 11.00 -10.55 6.43
CA ILE A 120 12.34 -9.92 6.50
C ILE A 120 12.21 -8.38 6.39
N PHE A 121 11.42 -7.90 5.44
CA PHE A 121 11.08 -6.48 5.34
C PHE A 121 10.50 -5.94 6.63
N THR A 122 9.57 -6.67 7.25
CA THR A 122 8.86 -6.23 8.45
C THR A 122 9.84 -6.10 9.63
N ASP A 123 10.69 -7.10 9.83
CA ASP A 123 11.69 -7.11 10.91
C ASP A 123 12.71 -5.97 10.73
N PHE A 124 13.23 -5.78 9.52
CA PHE A 124 14.11 -4.66 9.21
C PHE A 124 13.42 -3.31 9.49
N MET A 125 12.20 -3.14 8.99
CA MET A 125 11.47 -1.89 9.12
C MET A 125 11.10 -1.57 10.57
N GLN A 126 10.85 -2.55 11.42
CA GLN A 126 10.61 -2.32 12.85
C GLN A 126 11.79 -1.58 13.49
N VAL A 127 13.01 -1.95 13.14
CA VAL A 127 14.24 -1.27 13.60
C VAL A 127 14.40 0.09 12.91
N ALA A 128 14.30 0.12 11.59
CA ALA A 128 14.56 1.32 10.78
C ALA A 128 13.61 2.49 11.09
N VAL A 129 12.37 2.21 11.52
CA VAL A 129 11.39 3.25 11.89
C VAL A 129 11.28 3.45 13.41
N SER A 130 12.07 2.74 14.20
CA SER A 130 12.10 2.89 15.64
C SER A 130 12.48 4.33 16.02
N GLY A 131 11.74 4.92 16.96
CA GLY A 131 11.95 6.31 17.37
C GLY A 131 11.51 7.38 16.37
N ARG A 132 11.07 7.00 15.17
CA ARG A 132 10.50 7.95 14.20
C ARG A 132 9.03 8.24 14.51
N PRO A 133 8.57 9.49 14.31
CA PRO A 133 7.18 9.82 14.52
C PRO A 133 6.28 8.99 13.60
N HIS A 134 5.09 8.66 14.11
CA HIS A 134 4.05 8.03 13.30
C HIS A 134 3.46 9.07 12.34
N ARG A 135 3.58 8.84 11.05
CA ARG A 135 3.08 9.75 10.01
C ARG A 135 2.22 9.01 9.01
N ASP A 136 1.17 9.67 8.55
CA ASP A 136 0.37 9.23 7.41
C ASP A 136 0.95 9.72 6.09
N PHE A 137 0.60 9.05 4.99
CA PHE A 137 0.90 9.54 3.65
C PHE A 137 0.10 10.83 3.41
N ARG A 138 0.81 11.87 2.99
CA ARG A 138 0.19 13.17 2.75
C ARG A 138 -0.76 13.09 1.55
N VAL A 139 -2.01 13.50 1.75
CA VAL A 139 -2.98 13.68 0.67
C VAL A 139 -2.63 14.96 -0.09
N PRO A 140 -2.33 14.91 -1.39
CA PRO A 140 -2.06 16.12 -2.18
C PRO A 140 -3.35 16.82 -2.61
N ASP A 141 -3.22 18.11 -2.94
CA ASP A 141 -4.33 18.87 -3.51
C ASP A 141 -4.83 18.23 -4.82
N GLY A 142 -6.14 18.30 -5.06
CA GLY A 142 -6.77 17.73 -6.26
C GLY A 142 -7.01 16.23 -6.19
N VAL A 143 -6.85 15.61 -5.02
CA VAL A 143 -7.35 14.27 -4.71
C VAL A 143 -8.69 14.39 -4.03
N VAL A 144 -9.67 13.58 -4.45
CA VAL A 144 -11.01 13.50 -3.87
C VAL A 144 -11.34 12.07 -3.46
N PHE A 145 -12.12 11.96 -2.38
CA PHE A 145 -12.63 10.70 -1.89
C PHE A 145 -14.11 10.61 -2.26
N SER A 146 -14.49 9.54 -2.93
CA SER A 146 -15.88 9.31 -3.31
C SER A 146 -16.39 8.02 -2.70
N LYS A 147 -17.65 8.03 -2.26
CA LYS A 147 -18.33 6.81 -1.84
C LYS A 147 -18.82 6.06 -3.07
N ILE A 148 -18.42 4.81 -3.18
CA ILE A 148 -18.86 3.91 -4.24
C ILE A 148 -19.51 2.67 -3.65
N ASP A 149 -20.38 2.08 -4.44
CA ASP A 149 -20.87 0.73 -4.21
C ASP A 149 -19.81 -0.26 -4.68
N ALA A 150 -19.28 -1.06 -3.75
CA ALA A 150 -18.18 -1.98 -4.03
C ALA A 150 -18.56 -3.13 -4.97
N ALA A 151 -19.86 -3.44 -5.13
CA ALA A 151 -20.32 -4.47 -6.04
C ALA A 151 -20.36 -3.98 -7.49
N THR A 152 -20.71 -2.71 -7.70
CA THR A 152 -20.92 -2.14 -9.04
C THR A 152 -19.80 -1.20 -9.49
N GLY A 153 -19.01 -0.66 -8.54
CA GLY A 153 -18.03 0.39 -8.79
C GLY A 153 -18.63 1.77 -9.09
N MET A 154 -19.96 1.91 -9.02
CA MET A 154 -20.69 3.15 -9.27
C MET A 154 -20.79 4.00 -7.99
N PRO A 155 -21.10 5.30 -8.10
CA PRO A 155 -21.39 6.11 -6.93
C PRO A 155 -22.42 5.44 -6.02
N ALA A 156 -22.15 5.42 -4.72
CA ALA A 156 -23.05 4.81 -3.76
C ALA A 156 -24.37 5.60 -3.67
N THR A 157 -25.47 4.88 -3.56
CA THR A 157 -26.83 5.39 -3.35
C THR A 157 -27.32 4.93 -1.98
N GLU A 158 -28.50 5.39 -1.56
CA GLU A 158 -29.16 4.91 -0.32
C GLU A 158 -29.45 3.40 -0.35
N ALA A 159 -29.56 2.80 -1.54
CA ALA A 159 -29.80 1.37 -1.72
C ALA A 159 -28.52 0.53 -1.73
N SER A 160 -27.36 1.14 -1.66
CA SER A 160 -26.08 0.42 -1.69
C SER A 160 -25.80 -0.26 -0.36
N GLU A 161 -25.71 -1.59 -0.38
CA GLU A 161 -25.43 -2.40 0.82
C GLU A 161 -23.95 -2.44 1.20
N ASN A 162 -23.05 -2.29 0.22
CA ASN A 162 -21.61 -2.39 0.43
C ASN A 162 -20.92 -1.11 -0.06
N VAL A 163 -20.86 -0.11 0.81
CA VAL A 163 -20.28 1.20 0.50
C VAL A 163 -18.82 1.24 0.97
N ARG A 164 -17.93 1.67 0.08
CA ARG A 164 -16.53 1.98 0.41
C ARG A 164 -16.11 3.33 -0.15
N PHE A 165 -15.03 3.87 0.40
CA PHE A 165 -14.41 5.07 -0.13
C PHE A 165 -13.36 4.68 -1.16
N GLU A 166 -13.40 5.34 -2.32
CA GLU A 166 -12.37 5.26 -3.35
C GLU A 166 -11.77 6.63 -3.61
N ILE A 167 -10.55 6.61 -4.12
CA ILE A 167 -9.73 7.81 -4.30
C ILE A 167 -9.58 8.10 -5.79
N TYR A 168 -9.85 9.34 -6.16
CA TYR A 168 -9.78 9.81 -7.55
C TYR A 168 -8.97 11.09 -7.66
N LYS A 169 -8.47 11.38 -8.88
CA LYS A 169 -8.16 12.76 -9.26
C LYS A 169 -9.47 13.54 -9.35
N GLY A 170 -9.46 14.80 -8.94
CA GLY A 170 -10.67 15.60 -8.85
C GLY A 170 -11.50 15.68 -10.13
N ASP A 171 -10.81 15.66 -11.29
CA ASP A 171 -11.45 15.64 -12.63
C ASP A 171 -11.97 14.27 -13.08
N ALA A 172 -11.54 13.20 -12.42
CA ALA A 172 -11.90 11.82 -12.73
C ALA A 172 -12.88 11.19 -11.71
N ALA A 173 -13.29 11.94 -10.68
CA ALA A 173 -14.25 11.44 -9.72
C ALA A 173 -15.62 11.24 -10.39
N PRO A 174 -16.31 10.09 -10.16
CA PRO A 174 -17.65 9.90 -10.66
C PRO A 174 -18.57 10.95 -10.05
N ALA A 175 -19.39 11.61 -10.89
CA ALA A 175 -20.38 12.57 -10.42
C ALA A 175 -21.32 11.88 -9.43
N GLN A 176 -21.39 12.38 -8.20
CA GLN A 176 -22.43 11.95 -7.26
C GLN A 176 -23.77 12.38 -7.87
N GLN A 177 -24.67 11.45 -8.04
CA GLN A 177 -26.05 11.81 -8.35
C GLN A 177 -26.61 12.53 -7.12
N GLU A 178 -26.85 13.82 -7.25
CA GLU A 178 -27.67 14.52 -6.27
C GLU A 178 -28.98 13.76 -6.18
N PRO A 179 -29.54 13.57 -4.96
CA PRO A 179 -30.87 12.99 -4.81
C PRO A 179 -31.78 13.77 -5.76
N GLN A 180 -32.33 13.13 -6.78
CA GLN A 180 -33.41 13.74 -7.55
C GLN A 180 -34.54 13.95 -6.56
N GLU A 181 -34.72 15.20 -6.13
CA GLU A 181 -35.95 15.59 -5.49
C GLU A 181 -37.08 15.20 -6.45
N THR A 182 -37.71 14.10 -6.14
CA THR A 182 -38.97 13.74 -6.83
C THR A 182 -39.88 14.93 -6.63
N PRO A 183 -40.27 15.64 -7.70
CA PRO A 183 -41.20 16.76 -7.51
C PRO A 183 -42.42 16.23 -6.75
N PRO A 184 -42.93 16.97 -5.76
CA PRO A 184 -44.07 16.52 -4.96
C PRO A 184 -45.17 16.09 -5.92
N GLN A 185 -45.49 14.80 -5.88
CA GLN A 185 -46.65 14.30 -6.64
C GLN A 185 -47.85 15.06 -6.12
N GLY A 186 -48.31 15.98 -6.92
CA GLY A 186 -49.62 16.64 -6.66
C GLY A 186 -50.69 15.58 -6.44
N PRO A 187 -51.73 15.90 -5.67
CA PRO A 187 -52.81 14.96 -5.39
C PRO A 187 -53.30 14.34 -6.71
N SER A 188 -53.42 13.01 -6.73
CA SER A 188 -53.92 12.29 -7.91
C SER A 188 -55.29 12.83 -8.28
N GLU A 189 -55.66 12.81 -9.57
CA GLU A 189 -56.99 13.25 -10.03
C GLU A 189 -58.13 12.65 -9.20
N ASP A 190 -57.99 11.40 -8.73
CA ASP A 190 -58.94 10.75 -7.85
C ASP A 190 -59.04 11.34 -6.45
N GLN A 191 -57.96 11.91 -5.92
CA GLN A 191 -57.94 12.62 -4.64
C GLN A 191 -58.60 14.01 -4.78
N PHE A 192 -58.30 14.69 -5.89
CA PHE A 192 -58.87 16.01 -6.17
C PHE A 192 -60.41 15.96 -6.36
N LEU A 193 -60.89 14.87 -6.97
CA LEU A 193 -62.35 14.67 -7.17
C LEU A 193 -63.08 14.25 -5.88
N LYS A 194 -62.42 13.61 -4.93
CA LYS A 194 -63.04 13.21 -3.64
C LYS A 194 -63.16 14.36 -2.64
N GLU A 195 -62.32 15.39 -2.74
CA GLU A 195 -62.37 16.53 -1.82
C GLU A 195 -63.25 17.69 -2.29
N ASN A 196 -63.71 17.68 -3.54
CA ASN A 196 -64.46 18.78 -4.12
C ASN A 196 -65.90 18.39 -4.62
N TYR A 197 -66.34 17.17 -4.38
CA TYR A 197 -67.73 16.69 -4.64
C TYR A 197 -68.12 15.72 -3.51
#